data_5a0b77aba395157b164357c8ab46bdb0
#
_entry.id   5a0b77aba395157b164357c8ab46bdb0
#
_cell.length_a   1.000
_cell.length_b   1.000
_cell.length_c   1.000
_cell.angle_alpha   90.00
_cell.angle_beta   90.00
_cell.angle_gamma   90.00
#
_symmetry.space_group_name_H-M   'P 1'
#
loop_
_entity.id
_entity.type
_entity.pdbx_description
1 polymer ?
#
loop_
_entity_poly.entity_id
_entity_poly.type
_entity_poly.pdbx_seq_one_letter_code
_entity_poly.pdbx_strand_id
1 'polypeptide(L)'
;MTDNVRTLGETAPAGRLDRILFTRCPVPTASGIAHSLGWLGEEFARDGLRVEALQDKPRAMRAHHNEHDLAGLFREGGNIPALATKARGTPTQVIGLTWIDELQAILVRPE
;
A
#
# COMPACT_ATOMS: atom_id res chain seq x y z
N MET A 1 12.80 17.48 -25.63
CA MET A 1 11.95 16.59 -24.80
C MET A 1 12.81 16.15 -23.62
N THR A 2 12.73 16.88 -22.54
CA THR A 2 13.39 16.52 -21.29
C THR A 2 12.38 15.74 -20.46
N ASP A 3 12.53 14.42 -20.41
CA ASP A 3 11.80 13.55 -19.53
C ASP A 3 12.12 13.95 -18.10
N ASN A 4 11.13 14.58 -17.46
CA ASN A 4 11.18 14.93 -16.06
C ASN A 4 10.94 13.65 -15.25
N VAL A 5 11.95 12.79 -15.20
CA VAL A 5 12.02 11.69 -14.24
C VAL A 5 12.23 12.35 -12.88
N ARG A 6 11.13 12.77 -12.25
CA ARG A 6 11.15 13.10 -10.83
C ARG A 6 11.67 11.88 -10.10
N THR A 7 12.85 12.00 -9.60
CA THR A 7 13.49 11.01 -8.73
C THR A 7 12.58 10.73 -7.54
N LEU A 8 12.15 9.48 -7.43
CA LEU A 8 11.16 8.97 -6.48
C LEU A 8 11.74 8.83 -5.05
N GLY A 9 12.66 9.68 -4.68
CA GLY A 9 13.27 9.74 -3.34
C GLY A 9 13.17 11.12 -2.69
N GLU A 10 12.46 12.06 -3.30
CA GLU A 10 12.19 13.32 -2.64
C GLU A 10 11.14 13.09 -1.55
N THR A 11 11.61 13.11 -0.30
CA THR A 11 10.75 13.42 0.84
C THR A 11 10.01 14.70 0.49
N ALA A 12 8.71 14.59 0.27
CA ALA A 12 7.88 15.77 0.08
C ALA A 12 8.20 16.73 1.22
N PRO A 13 8.50 18.02 0.94
CA PRO A 13 8.58 19.01 1.99
C PRO A 13 7.30 18.91 2.81
N ALA A 14 7.31 19.30 4.07
CA ALA A 14 6.16 19.27 4.98
C ALA A 14 4.98 20.04 4.38
N GLY A 15 4.45 19.54 3.30
CA GLY A 15 3.40 20.03 2.44
C GLY A 15 2.34 18.96 2.31
N ARG A 16 1.13 19.40 2.06
CA ARG A 16 -0.05 18.57 1.85
C ARG A 16 0.24 17.47 0.81
N LEU A 17 -0.02 16.21 1.16
CA LEU A 17 0.01 15.09 0.21
C LEU A 17 -0.96 15.37 -0.95
N ASP A 18 -0.57 15.04 -2.15
CA ASP A 18 -1.40 15.10 -3.37
C ASP A 18 -1.90 13.72 -3.80
N ARG A 19 -1.35 12.68 -3.21
CA ARG A 19 -1.70 11.29 -3.53
C ARG A 19 -1.47 10.34 -2.35
N ILE A 20 -2.19 9.23 -2.42
CA ILE A 20 -1.99 8.04 -1.59
C ILE A 20 -1.52 6.91 -2.51
N LEU A 21 -0.43 6.25 -2.15
CA LEU A 21 0.01 5.03 -2.77
C LEU A 21 -0.59 3.85 -2.00
N PHE A 22 -1.57 3.19 -2.59
CA PHE A 22 -2.20 2.03 -1.99
C PHE A 22 -1.45 0.75 -2.38
N THR A 23 -1.19 -0.10 -1.41
CA THR A 23 -0.61 -1.43 -1.67
C THR A 23 -1.16 -2.46 -0.70
N ARG A 24 -1.27 -3.69 -1.15
CA ARG A 24 -1.80 -4.81 -0.38
C ARG A 24 -1.06 -6.11 -0.66
N CYS A 25 -1.18 -7.05 0.25
CA CYS A 25 -0.83 -8.44 -0.03
C CYS A 25 -1.74 -9.01 -1.13
N PRO A 26 -1.28 -10.01 -1.91
CA PRO A 26 -2.06 -10.60 -2.99
C PRO A 26 -3.13 -11.58 -2.48
N VAL A 27 -3.93 -11.13 -1.53
CA VAL A 27 -5.08 -11.85 -0.97
C VAL A 27 -6.32 -10.96 -1.04
N PRO A 28 -7.52 -11.52 -1.14
CA PRO A 28 -8.76 -10.73 -1.09
C PRO A 28 -8.87 -10.01 0.26
N THR A 29 -9.00 -8.69 0.21
CA THR A 29 -9.14 -7.85 1.38
C THR A 29 -10.24 -6.82 1.15
N ALA A 30 -10.85 -6.30 2.22
CA ALA A 30 -11.89 -5.30 2.11
C ALA A 30 -11.40 -4.04 1.39
N SER A 31 -10.20 -3.55 1.70
CA SER A 31 -9.63 -2.38 1.02
C SER A 31 -9.23 -2.68 -0.42
N GLY A 32 -8.82 -3.92 -0.72
CA GLY A 32 -8.57 -4.37 -2.09
C GLY A 32 -9.83 -4.35 -2.95
N ILE A 33 -10.96 -4.78 -2.40
CA ILE A 33 -12.28 -4.71 -3.06
C ILE A 33 -12.68 -3.24 -3.26
N ALA A 34 -12.60 -2.42 -2.22
CA ALA A 34 -12.93 -1.00 -2.29
C ALA A 34 -12.08 -0.26 -3.35
N HIS A 35 -10.79 -0.59 -3.45
CA HIS A 35 -9.92 -0.05 -4.51
C HIS A 35 -10.38 -0.49 -5.89
N SER A 36 -10.66 -1.77 -6.09
CA SER A 36 -11.09 -2.33 -7.38
C SER A 36 -12.44 -1.78 -7.85
N LEU A 37 -13.32 -1.42 -6.92
CA LEU A 37 -14.60 -0.78 -7.19
C LEU A 37 -14.51 0.76 -7.36
N GLY A 38 -13.33 1.33 -7.20
CA GLY A 38 -13.13 2.77 -7.31
C GLY A 38 -13.48 3.58 -6.06
N TRP A 39 -14.00 2.95 -5.01
CA TRP A 39 -14.49 3.64 -3.81
C TRP A 39 -13.41 4.43 -3.08
N LEU A 40 -12.18 3.89 -3.00
CA LEU A 40 -11.06 4.61 -2.40
C LEU A 40 -10.74 5.89 -3.19
N GLY A 41 -10.74 5.81 -4.51
CA GLY A 41 -10.50 6.97 -5.36
C GLY A 41 -11.56 8.04 -5.20
N GLU A 42 -12.85 7.65 -5.16
CA GLU A 42 -13.98 8.56 -4.97
C GLU A 42 -13.94 9.25 -3.61
N GLU A 43 -13.65 8.50 -2.55
CA GLU A 43 -13.60 9.04 -1.19
C GLU A 43 -12.47 10.06 -1.04
N PHE A 44 -11.26 9.72 -1.43
CA PHE A 44 -10.10 10.59 -1.30
C PHE A 44 -10.08 11.76 -2.30
N ALA A 45 -10.80 11.66 -3.42
CA ALA A 45 -10.95 12.77 -4.35
C ALA A 45 -11.64 13.98 -3.70
N ARG A 46 -12.49 13.77 -2.70
CA ARG A 46 -13.14 14.84 -1.92
C ARG A 46 -12.14 15.72 -1.20
N ASP A 47 -11.00 15.15 -0.81
CA ASP A 47 -9.89 15.86 -0.17
C ASP A 47 -8.81 16.31 -1.16
N GLY A 48 -9.06 16.14 -2.45
CA GLY A 48 -8.11 16.49 -3.52
C GLY A 48 -6.94 15.52 -3.62
N LEU A 49 -7.08 14.29 -3.11
CA LEU A 49 -6.06 13.25 -3.15
C LEU A 49 -6.35 12.23 -4.26
N ARG A 50 -5.32 11.80 -4.95
CA ARG A 50 -5.39 10.68 -5.90
C ARG A 50 -4.99 9.39 -5.19
N VAL A 51 -5.67 8.30 -5.49
CA VAL A 51 -5.28 6.96 -5.04
C VAL A 51 -4.67 6.21 -6.20
N GLU A 52 -3.44 5.75 -6.04
CA GLU A 52 -2.69 5.01 -7.06
C GLU A 52 -2.22 3.68 -6.47
N ALA A 53 -2.42 2.57 -7.19
CA ALA A 53 -1.95 1.28 -6.73
C ALA A 53 -0.44 1.15 -6.96
N LEU A 54 0.29 0.74 -5.92
CA LEU A 54 1.73 0.49 -6.02
C LEU A 54 2.02 -0.70 -6.98
N GLN A 55 1.10 -1.66 -7.06
CA GLN A 55 1.20 -2.81 -7.96
C GLN A 55 1.26 -2.40 -9.44
N ASP A 56 0.67 -1.27 -9.80
CA ASP A 56 0.64 -0.75 -11.17
C ASP A 56 1.91 0.06 -11.52
N LYS A 57 2.80 0.24 -10.56
CA LYS A 57 4.04 1.00 -10.74
C LYS A 57 5.18 0.11 -11.26
N PRO A 58 6.25 0.71 -11.81
CA PRO A 58 7.44 -0.02 -12.21
C PRO A 58 7.99 -0.90 -11.08
N ARG A 59 8.68 -1.99 -11.47
CA ARG A 59 9.18 -2.99 -10.52
C ARG A 59 10.02 -2.41 -9.37
N ALA A 60 10.83 -1.40 -9.66
CA ALA A 60 11.65 -0.72 -8.66
C ALA A 60 10.80 -0.09 -7.54
N MET A 61 9.64 0.47 -7.90
CA MET A 61 8.71 1.05 -6.93
C MET A 61 8.02 -0.01 -6.06
N ARG A 62 7.82 -1.22 -6.60
CA ARG A 62 7.09 -2.27 -5.88
C ARG A 62 7.85 -2.79 -4.66
N ALA A 63 9.17 -2.59 -4.59
CA ALA A 63 9.99 -2.92 -3.42
C ALA A 63 9.49 -2.21 -2.15
N HIS A 64 9.00 -0.98 -2.28
CA HIS A 64 8.46 -0.20 -1.17
C HIS A 64 7.25 -0.84 -0.48
N HIS A 65 6.60 -1.84 -1.11
CA HIS A 65 5.59 -2.67 -0.44
C HIS A 65 6.14 -3.34 0.82
N ASN A 66 7.42 -3.73 0.81
CA ASN A 66 8.07 -4.38 1.94
C ASN A 66 8.92 -3.42 2.77
N GLU A 67 9.35 -2.31 2.20
CA GLU A 67 10.22 -1.32 2.86
C GLU A 67 9.41 -0.33 3.69
N HIS A 68 8.18 -0.03 3.27
CA HIS A 68 7.24 0.88 3.95
C HIS A 68 7.79 2.31 4.17
N ASP A 69 8.65 2.78 3.29
CA ASP A 69 9.45 3.99 3.46
C ASP A 69 8.99 5.19 2.64
N LEU A 70 7.88 5.05 1.89
CA LEU A 70 7.33 6.14 1.11
C LEU A 70 6.29 6.95 1.90
N ALA A 71 6.40 8.27 1.82
CA ALA A 71 5.35 9.16 2.30
C ALA A 71 4.05 8.93 1.53
N GLY A 72 2.93 8.90 2.25
CA GLY A 72 1.61 8.66 1.67
C GLY A 72 1.37 7.20 1.25
N LEU A 73 2.21 6.27 1.69
CA LEU A 73 1.98 4.84 1.47
C LEU A 73 0.96 4.31 2.47
N PHE A 74 -0.16 3.83 1.94
CA PHE A 74 -1.16 3.07 2.67
C PHE A 74 -1.00 1.59 2.34
N ARG A 75 -0.58 0.80 3.31
CA ARG A 75 -0.36 -0.63 3.13
C ARG A 75 -1.32 -1.46 3.96
N GLU A 76 -2.03 -2.35 3.30
CA GLU A 76 -2.75 -3.45 3.93
C GLU A 76 -1.94 -4.75 3.80
N GLY A 77 -1.86 -5.52 4.87
CA GLY A 77 -1.14 -6.80 4.86
C GLY A 77 -0.90 -7.35 6.24
N GLY A 78 -0.24 -8.49 6.29
CA GLY A 78 0.08 -9.17 7.54
C GLY A 78 0.91 -8.33 8.50
N ASN A 79 0.82 -8.65 9.78
CA ASN A 79 1.48 -7.95 10.86
C ASN A 79 3.00 -8.14 10.88
N ILE A 80 3.52 -9.31 10.48
CA ILE A 80 4.95 -9.63 10.57
C ILE A 80 5.82 -8.67 9.74
N PRO A 81 5.55 -8.39 8.46
CA PRO A 81 6.32 -7.39 7.72
C PRO A 81 6.24 -5.99 8.34
N ALA A 82 5.07 -5.61 8.87
CA ALA A 82 4.90 -4.32 9.54
C ALA A 82 5.76 -4.20 10.80
N LEU A 83 5.79 -5.23 11.63
CA LEU A 83 6.63 -5.28 12.83
C LEU A 83 8.12 -5.30 12.48
N ALA A 84 8.52 -6.08 11.48
CA ALA A 84 9.91 -6.18 11.05
C ALA A 84 10.44 -4.84 10.51
N THR A 85 9.67 -4.12 9.71
CA THR A 85 10.04 -2.79 9.21
C THR A 85 10.10 -1.75 10.33
N LYS A 86 9.16 -1.79 11.23
CA LYS A 86 9.18 -0.91 12.40
C LYS A 86 10.40 -1.15 13.28
N ALA A 87 10.76 -2.41 13.50
CA ALA A 87 11.95 -2.79 14.27
C ALA A 87 13.26 -2.31 13.62
N ARG A 88 13.28 -2.15 12.30
CA ARG A 88 14.41 -1.56 11.56
C ARG A 88 14.43 -0.03 11.56
N GLY A 89 13.46 0.61 12.19
CA GLY A 89 13.40 2.06 12.33
C GLY A 89 12.57 2.79 11.27
N THR A 90 11.86 2.07 10.38
CA THR A 90 10.98 2.73 9.41
C THR A 90 9.84 3.46 10.15
N PRO A 91 9.58 4.74 9.86
CA PRO A 91 8.58 5.55 10.57
C PRO A 91 7.16 5.20 10.11
N THR A 92 6.71 3.99 10.40
CA THR A 92 5.37 3.50 10.08
C THR A 92 4.43 3.64 11.27
N GLN A 93 3.15 3.80 10.98
CA GLN A 93 2.08 3.86 11.98
C GLN A 93 0.97 2.87 11.60
N VAL A 94 0.51 2.09 12.57
CA VAL A 94 -0.68 1.26 12.43
C VAL A 94 -1.89 2.17 12.60
N ILE A 95 -2.75 2.21 11.60
CA ILE A 95 -3.96 3.05 11.58
C ILE A 95 -5.24 2.24 11.71
N GLY A 96 -5.17 0.92 11.59
CA GLY A 96 -6.30 0.04 11.76
C GLY A 96 -5.90 -1.43 11.78
N LEU A 97 -6.76 -2.24 12.33
CA LEU A 97 -6.68 -3.70 12.31
C LEU A 97 -7.97 -4.24 11.73
N THR A 98 -7.86 -5.19 10.83
CA THR A 98 -9.01 -5.94 10.33
C THR A 98 -9.07 -7.27 11.05
N TRP A 99 -10.25 -7.64 11.51
CA TRP A 99 -10.50 -8.96 12.03
C TRP A 99 -11.16 -9.81 10.96
N ILE A 100 -10.62 -11.00 10.71
CA ILE A 100 -11.15 -11.93 9.71
C ILE A 100 -11.20 -13.31 10.35
N ASP A 101 -12.33 -14.00 10.19
CA ASP A 101 -12.39 -15.44 10.45
C ASP A 101 -11.87 -16.14 9.19
N GLU A 102 -10.66 -16.66 9.27
CA GLU A 102 -10.03 -17.33 8.15
C GLU A 102 -10.23 -18.84 8.21
N LEU A 103 -10.61 -19.43 7.09
CA LEU A 103 -10.50 -20.85 6.86
C LEU A 103 -9.12 -21.14 6.26
N GLN A 104 -8.27 -21.83 7.02
CA GLN A 104 -6.98 -22.31 6.52
C GLN A 104 -7.10 -23.79 6.17
N ALA A 105 -6.64 -24.16 4.99
CA ALA A 105 -6.67 -25.53 4.50
C ALA A 105 -5.39 -25.86 3.73
N ILE A 106 -4.94 -27.09 3.88
CA ILE A 106 -3.88 -27.65 3.04
C ILE A 106 -4.57 -28.40 1.90
N LEU A 107 -4.31 -27.95 0.67
CA LEU A 107 -4.82 -28.60 -0.51
C LEU A 107 -3.84 -29.65 -0.98
N VAL A 108 -4.32 -30.87 -1.17
CA VAL A 108 -3.56 -31.98 -1.75
C VAL A 108 -4.25 -32.46 -3.04
N ARG A 109 -3.48 -33.10 -3.91
CA ARG A 109 -4.07 -33.72 -5.09
C ARG A 109 -4.93 -34.91 -4.64
N PRO A 110 -6.09 -35.14 -5.25
CA PRO A 110 -6.81 -36.37 -5.05
C PRO A 110 -5.97 -37.53 -5.60
N GLU A 111 -5.97 -38.66 -4.92
CA GLU A 111 -5.32 -39.89 -5.35
C GLU A 111 -6.05 -40.50 -6.54
#